data_383ab29c767513b05c26dfcb7d0bf35d
#
_entry.id   383ab29c767513b05c26dfcb7d0bf35d
#
_cell.length_a   1.000
_cell.length_b   1.000
_cell.length_c   1.000
_cell.angle_alpha   90.00
_cell.angle_beta   90.00
_cell.angle_gamma   90.00
#
_symmetry.space_group_name_H-M   'P 1'
#
loop_
_entity.id
_entity.type
_entity.pdbx_description
1 polymer ?
#
loop_
_entity_poly.entity_id
_entity_poly.type
_entity_poly.pdbx_seq_one_letter_code
_entity_poly.pdbx_strand_id
1 'polypeptide(L)'
;MKLLFVLIYFLFITDVSKEKIFLIGDSISVHYTPYLNELLLDNFEFERKEDNGLAEKNLDIPQGANGGNSSMVLEYLKSKLKDEQFGPEYLLLNAGLHDIKRDPTSNNIAIKEDKYRSNLIEIFDLLEGYEIQPIWIKTTPVVDSIHNKKGMAFFRFAEDVDKYNRIADSICVNRNIPIIDLFGFTKKLGLNEYVDHVHFSEDAREKQAVFIAGFLDGYMQ
;
A
#
# COMPACT_ATOMS: atom_id res chain seq x y z
N MET A 1 -52.16 -36.04 -31.70
CA MET A 1 -50.69 -36.04 -31.53
C MET A 1 -50.30 -34.71 -30.94
N LYS A 2 -50.05 -34.67 -29.62
CA LYS A 2 -49.65 -33.41 -28.92
C LYS A 2 -48.14 -33.32 -28.94
N LEU A 3 -47.61 -32.28 -29.59
CA LEU A 3 -46.18 -31.99 -29.65
C LEU A 3 -45.79 -31.30 -28.32
N LEU A 4 -44.94 -31.94 -27.51
CA LEU A 4 -44.42 -31.40 -26.28
C LEU A 4 -43.14 -30.63 -26.63
N PHE A 5 -43.19 -29.28 -26.56
CA PHE A 5 -42.00 -28.45 -26.68
C PHE A 5 -41.26 -28.45 -25.32
N VAL A 6 -40.09 -29.08 -25.23
CA VAL A 6 -39.20 -29.01 -24.11
C VAL A 6 -38.30 -27.77 -24.30
N LEU A 7 -38.52 -26.74 -23.48
CA LEU A 7 -37.68 -25.53 -23.47
C LEU A 7 -36.45 -25.83 -22.59
N ILE A 8 -35.28 -26.02 -23.22
CA ILE A 8 -34.03 -26.22 -22.50
C ILE A 8 -33.45 -24.81 -22.21
N TYR A 9 -33.51 -24.39 -20.94
CA TYR A 9 -32.80 -23.21 -20.47
C TYR A 9 -31.30 -23.55 -20.31
N PHE A 10 -30.48 -23.00 -21.19
CA PHE A 10 -29.02 -22.95 -20.95
C PHE A 10 -28.74 -21.85 -19.94
N LEU A 11 -28.48 -22.24 -18.69
CA LEU A 11 -27.85 -21.36 -17.70
C LEU A 11 -26.38 -21.15 -18.14
N PHE A 12 -26.11 -20.02 -18.77
CA PHE A 12 -24.74 -19.55 -18.91
C PHE A 12 -24.26 -19.11 -17.51
N ILE A 13 -23.52 -19.98 -16.83
CA ILE A 13 -22.71 -19.59 -15.70
C ILE A 13 -21.55 -18.80 -16.33
N THR A 14 -21.64 -17.47 -16.32
CA THR A 14 -20.49 -16.63 -16.58
C THR A 14 -19.56 -16.78 -15.38
N ASP A 15 -18.46 -17.46 -15.58
CA ASP A 15 -17.35 -17.45 -14.63
C ASP A 15 -16.84 -16.00 -14.59
N VAL A 16 -17.26 -15.23 -13.59
CA VAL A 16 -16.81 -13.85 -13.40
C VAL A 16 -15.39 -13.97 -12.86
N SER A 17 -14.41 -13.70 -13.70
CA SER A 17 -13.01 -13.62 -13.27
C SER A 17 -12.90 -12.60 -12.11
N LYS A 18 -12.21 -13.00 -11.04
CA LYS A 18 -11.94 -12.08 -9.94
C LYS A 18 -11.05 -10.93 -10.42
N GLU A 19 -11.34 -9.73 -9.95
CA GLU A 19 -10.46 -8.58 -10.19
C GLU A 19 -9.13 -8.77 -9.49
N LYS A 20 -8.04 -8.33 -10.14
CA LYS A 20 -6.68 -8.47 -9.63
C LYS A 20 -6.25 -7.21 -8.89
N ILE A 21 -5.82 -7.40 -7.67
CA ILE A 21 -5.27 -6.36 -6.82
C ILE A 21 -3.78 -6.62 -6.59
N PHE A 22 -2.94 -5.64 -6.86
CA PHE A 22 -1.52 -5.69 -6.56
C PHE A 22 -1.12 -4.67 -5.51
N LEU A 23 -0.37 -5.08 -4.47
CA LEU A 23 0.06 -4.23 -3.37
C LEU A 23 1.54 -3.91 -3.45
N ILE A 24 1.87 -2.61 -3.36
CA ILE A 24 3.22 -2.11 -3.10
C ILE A 24 3.17 -1.19 -1.88
N GLY A 25 3.95 -1.50 -0.85
CA GLY A 25 4.09 -0.65 0.33
C GLY A 25 5.34 -1.01 1.13
N ASP A 26 5.55 -0.30 2.23
CA ASP A 26 6.69 -0.48 3.12
C ASP A 26 6.55 -1.68 4.08
N SER A 27 7.36 -1.71 5.14
CA SER A 27 7.34 -2.78 6.16
C SER A 27 6.00 -2.92 6.89
N ILE A 28 5.21 -1.85 7.01
CA ILE A 28 3.87 -1.92 7.60
C ILE A 28 2.97 -2.78 6.71
N SER A 29 3.06 -2.58 5.38
CA SER A 29 2.32 -3.41 4.44
C SER A 29 2.75 -4.88 4.46
N VAL A 30 4.04 -5.16 4.69
CA VAL A 30 4.51 -6.54 4.85
C VAL A 30 3.79 -7.21 6.02
N HIS A 31 3.63 -6.49 7.12
CA HIS A 31 3.03 -7.01 8.34
C HIS A 31 1.51 -7.24 8.26
N TYR A 32 0.73 -6.38 7.60
CA TYR A 32 -0.71 -6.61 7.51
C TYR A 32 -1.11 -7.50 6.32
N THR A 33 -0.21 -7.74 5.35
CA THR A 33 -0.53 -8.52 4.15
C THR A 33 -1.07 -9.92 4.41
N PRO A 34 -0.54 -10.74 5.36
CA PRO A 34 -1.10 -12.07 5.59
C PRO A 34 -2.60 -12.03 5.92
N TYR A 35 -3.02 -11.13 6.82
CA TYR A 35 -4.42 -10.94 7.20
C TYR A 35 -5.26 -10.38 6.05
N LEU A 36 -4.71 -9.40 5.31
CA LEU A 36 -5.40 -8.81 4.16
C LEU A 36 -5.65 -9.84 3.07
N ASN A 37 -4.66 -10.70 2.78
CA ASN A 37 -4.80 -11.77 1.79
C ASN A 37 -5.95 -12.72 2.16
N GLU A 38 -6.04 -13.14 3.42
CA GLU A 38 -7.14 -14.01 3.88
C GLU A 38 -8.52 -13.35 3.70
N LEU A 39 -8.63 -12.05 3.94
CA LEU A 39 -9.88 -11.30 3.81
C LEU A 39 -10.30 -11.09 2.35
N LEU A 40 -9.35 -11.05 1.41
CA LEU A 40 -9.62 -10.77 0.00
C LEU A 40 -9.79 -12.02 -0.87
N LEU A 41 -9.37 -13.21 -0.41
CA LEU A 41 -9.31 -14.45 -1.18
C LEU A 41 -10.60 -14.84 -1.89
N ASP A 42 -11.76 -14.56 -1.30
CA ASP A 42 -13.04 -14.97 -1.86
C ASP A 42 -13.48 -14.08 -3.04
N ASN A 43 -13.11 -12.80 -3.01
CA ASN A 43 -13.61 -11.79 -3.94
C ASN A 43 -12.58 -11.35 -4.97
N PHE A 44 -11.28 -11.43 -4.66
CA PHE A 44 -10.19 -10.87 -5.46
C PHE A 44 -9.06 -11.86 -5.71
N GLU A 45 -8.30 -11.65 -6.78
CA GLU A 45 -6.98 -12.21 -6.98
C GLU A 45 -5.97 -11.20 -6.41
N PHE A 46 -5.41 -11.53 -5.23
CA PHE A 46 -4.55 -10.60 -4.51
C PHE A 46 -3.08 -11.02 -4.59
N GLU A 47 -2.26 -10.10 -5.06
CA GLU A 47 -0.81 -10.24 -5.14
C GLU A 47 -0.11 -9.04 -4.52
N ARG A 48 1.18 -9.17 -4.27
CA ARG A 48 2.01 -8.05 -3.84
C ARG A 48 3.40 -8.11 -4.47
N LYS A 49 4.17 -7.00 -4.29
CA LYS A 49 5.59 -7.00 -4.66
C LYS A 49 6.28 -8.22 -4.07
N GLU A 50 7.02 -8.94 -4.90
CA GLU A 50 7.60 -10.24 -4.61
C GLU A 50 8.49 -10.20 -3.36
N ASP A 51 8.40 -11.23 -2.54
CA ASP A 51 9.25 -11.45 -1.38
C ASP A 51 10.09 -12.73 -1.57
N ASN A 52 11.38 -12.59 -1.35
CA ASN A 52 12.32 -13.70 -1.31
C ASN A 52 12.71 -14.08 0.12
N GLY A 53 11.87 -13.72 1.10
CA GLY A 53 12.10 -13.91 2.53
C GLY A 53 13.12 -12.94 3.13
N LEU A 54 13.38 -11.81 2.46
CA LEU A 54 14.31 -10.80 2.94
C LEU A 54 13.63 -9.67 3.70
N ALA A 55 12.36 -9.36 3.39
CA ALA A 55 11.67 -8.22 3.99
C ALA A 55 11.60 -8.32 5.52
N GLU A 56 11.29 -9.50 6.06
CA GLU A 56 11.18 -9.74 7.50
C GLU A 56 12.52 -9.85 8.23
N LYS A 57 13.64 -10.08 7.51
CA LYS A 57 14.97 -10.16 8.15
C LYS A 57 15.41 -8.83 8.75
N ASN A 58 15.05 -7.74 8.09
CA ASN A 58 15.26 -6.39 8.60
C ASN A 58 14.26 -5.44 7.95
N LEU A 59 13.22 -5.09 8.71
CA LEU A 59 12.12 -4.24 8.26
C LEU A 59 12.54 -2.80 7.96
N ASP A 60 13.67 -2.35 8.47
CA ASP A 60 14.22 -1.02 8.20
C ASP A 60 14.94 -0.92 6.85
N ILE A 61 15.29 -2.07 6.26
CA ILE A 61 15.95 -2.14 4.96
C ILE A 61 14.91 -2.45 3.87
N PRO A 62 14.75 -1.60 2.86
CA PRO A 62 13.80 -1.83 1.79
C PRO A 62 14.30 -2.91 0.82
N GLN A 63 13.91 -4.16 1.09
CA GLN A 63 14.26 -5.34 0.30
C GLN A 63 13.09 -6.32 0.24
N GLY A 64 13.10 -7.24 -0.73
CA GLY A 64 11.99 -8.18 -0.95
C GLY A 64 10.66 -7.47 -1.13
N ALA A 65 9.65 -7.86 -0.38
CA ALA A 65 8.30 -7.28 -0.41
C ALA A 65 8.23 -5.81 0.05
N ASN A 66 9.22 -5.31 0.81
CA ASN A 66 9.27 -3.91 1.22
C ASN A 66 9.60 -3.00 0.01
N GLY A 67 8.66 -2.14 -0.38
CA GLY A 67 8.76 -1.23 -1.52
C GLY A 67 9.75 -0.08 -1.33
N GLY A 68 10.08 0.26 -0.08
CA GLY A 68 11.03 1.33 0.23
C GLY A 68 10.47 2.75 0.06
N ASN A 69 11.32 3.66 -0.42
CA ASN A 69 10.92 5.05 -0.67
C ASN A 69 10.26 5.21 -2.06
N SER A 70 9.67 6.37 -2.28
CA SER A 70 8.94 6.68 -3.53
C SER A 70 9.78 6.54 -4.80
N SER A 71 11.11 6.80 -4.75
CA SER A 71 11.99 6.58 -5.90
C SER A 71 12.17 5.10 -6.21
N MET A 72 12.27 4.25 -5.18
CA MET A 72 12.40 2.80 -5.35
C MET A 72 11.11 2.19 -5.89
N VAL A 73 9.94 2.65 -5.41
CA VAL A 73 8.63 2.24 -5.92
C VAL A 73 8.51 2.62 -7.40
N LEU A 74 8.88 3.84 -7.77
CA LEU A 74 8.86 4.31 -9.16
C LEU A 74 9.73 3.43 -10.08
N GLU A 75 10.97 3.15 -9.69
CA GLU A 75 11.86 2.30 -10.48
C GLU A 75 11.38 0.85 -10.58
N TYR A 76 10.81 0.31 -9.51
CA TYR A 76 10.20 -1.00 -9.53
C TYR A 76 9.04 -1.05 -10.54
N LEU A 77 8.13 -0.09 -10.51
CA LEU A 77 6.99 -0.03 -11.44
C LEU A 77 7.44 0.14 -12.89
N LYS A 78 8.43 1.01 -13.18
CA LYS A 78 9.02 1.15 -14.52
C LYS A 78 9.57 -0.17 -15.07
N SER A 79 10.06 -1.04 -14.21
CA SER A 79 10.53 -2.38 -14.60
C SER A 79 9.39 -3.37 -14.72
N LYS A 80 8.49 -3.41 -13.73
CA LYS A 80 7.42 -4.40 -13.64
C LYS A 80 6.37 -4.25 -14.75
N LEU A 81 6.06 -3.01 -15.10
CA LEU A 81 5.10 -2.67 -16.17
C LEU A 81 5.59 -3.05 -17.60
N LYS A 82 6.84 -3.47 -17.76
CA LYS A 82 7.35 -4.03 -19.02
C LYS A 82 7.02 -5.51 -19.18
N ASP A 83 6.62 -6.19 -18.12
CA ASP A 83 6.17 -7.56 -18.14
C ASP A 83 4.73 -7.60 -18.66
N GLU A 84 4.52 -8.15 -19.85
CA GLU A 84 3.22 -8.24 -20.50
C GLU A 84 2.20 -9.08 -19.70
N GLN A 85 2.67 -9.88 -18.73
CA GLN A 85 1.82 -10.67 -17.84
C GLN A 85 1.37 -9.88 -16.61
N PHE A 86 1.97 -8.72 -16.34
CA PHE A 86 1.61 -7.87 -15.23
C PHE A 86 0.54 -6.86 -15.64
N GLY A 87 -0.67 -7.04 -15.15
CA GLY A 87 -1.80 -6.17 -15.45
C GLY A 87 -2.90 -6.34 -14.39
N PRO A 88 -2.67 -5.87 -13.14
CA PRO A 88 -3.74 -5.82 -12.16
C PRO A 88 -4.73 -4.72 -12.53
N GLU A 89 -6.00 -4.89 -12.18
CA GLU A 89 -7.02 -3.84 -12.31
C GLU A 89 -6.76 -2.72 -11.30
N TYR A 90 -6.34 -3.08 -10.08
CA TYR A 90 -6.09 -2.13 -8.99
C TYR A 90 -4.69 -2.27 -8.42
N LEU A 91 -4.07 -1.14 -8.12
CA LEU A 91 -2.78 -1.08 -7.42
C LEU A 91 -2.91 -0.33 -6.10
N LEU A 92 -2.83 -1.07 -4.98
CA LEU A 92 -2.73 -0.51 -3.64
C LEU A 92 -1.31 0.02 -3.43
N LEU A 93 -1.17 1.30 -3.14
CA LEU A 93 0.12 1.97 -3.11
C LEU A 93 0.35 2.73 -1.81
N ASN A 94 1.50 2.50 -1.19
CA ASN A 94 2.03 3.30 -0.09
C ASN A 94 3.52 3.59 -0.30
N ALA A 95 3.94 4.80 -0.02
CA ALA A 95 5.33 5.23 0.17
C ALA A 95 5.36 6.45 1.10
N GLY A 96 6.36 6.54 1.98
CA GLY A 96 6.46 7.67 2.91
C GLY A 96 7.47 7.41 4.03
N LEU A 97 7.35 6.33 4.82
CA LEU A 97 8.24 6.09 5.96
C LEU A 97 9.72 6.01 5.57
N HIS A 98 10.04 5.50 4.38
CA HIS A 98 11.42 5.47 3.89
C HIS A 98 11.85 6.79 3.25
N ASP A 99 10.92 7.61 2.77
CA ASP A 99 11.17 8.93 2.20
C ASP A 99 11.58 9.93 3.29
N ILE A 100 10.92 9.87 4.45
CA ILE A 100 11.13 10.80 5.57
C ILE A 100 12.28 10.41 6.50
N LYS A 101 13.04 9.35 6.20
CA LYS A 101 14.23 9.03 6.99
C LYS A 101 15.21 10.19 6.99
N ARG A 102 15.66 10.59 8.18
CA ARG A 102 16.67 11.64 8.35
C ARG A 102 17.97 11.06 8.87
N ASP A 103 19.06 11.49 8.28
CA ASP A 103 20.39 11.19 8.77
C ASP A 103 20.62 11.86 10.14
N PRO A 104 21.02 11.13 11.18
CA PRO A 104 21.14 11.68 12.54
C PRO A 104 22.21 12.77 12.68
N THR A 105 23.18 12.84 11.78
CA THR A 105 24.31 13.79 11.83
C THR A 105 24.00 15.07 11.05
N SER A 106 23.56 14.90 9.80
CA SER A 106 23.34 16.03 8.88
C SER A 106 21.90 16.55 8.91
N ASN A 107 20.96 15.77 9.51
CA ASN A 107 19.52 16.00 9.48
C ASN A 107 18.92 16.03 8.06
N ASN A 108 19.66 15.55 7.06
CA ASN A 108 19.17 15.48 5.69
C ASN A 108 18.07 14.40 5.58
N ILE A 109 16.97 14.77 4.95
CA ILE A 109 15.87 13.85 4.64
C ILE A 109 16.21 13.01 3.41
N ALA A 110 15.84 11.74 3.39
CA ALA A 110 16.22 10.78 2.34
C ALA A 110 15.65 11.20 0.98
N ILE A 111 14.38 11.54 0.90
CA ILE A 111 13.72 12.05 -0.31
C ILE A 111 13.08 13.39 0.02
N LYS A 112 13.55 14.46 -0.58
CA LYS A 112 12.99 15.83 -0.37
C LYS A 112 11.57 15.93 -0.93
N GLU A 113 10.77 16.84 -0.38
CA GLU A 113 9.36 17.06 -0.71
C GLU A 113 9.08 17.19 -2.21
N ASP A 114 9.89 18.01 -2.91
CA ASP A 114 9.71 18.20 -4.36
C ASP A 114 9.98 16.92 -5.15
N LYS A 115 10.97 16.13 -4.72
CA LYS A 115 11.28 14.83 -5.34
C LYS A 115 10.20 13.81 -5.02
N TYR A 116 9.69 13.76 -3.77
CA TYR A 116 8.57 12.93 -3.39
C TYR A 116 7.33 13.24 -4.23
N ARG A 117 6.98 14.52 -4.34
CA ARG A 117 5.88 14.99 -5.19
C ARG A 117 6.05 14.55 -6.64
N SER A 118 7.23 14.77 -7.22
CA SER A 118 7.49 14.39 -8.62
C SER A 118 7.45 12.89 -8.84
N ASN A 119 7.94 12.09 -7.87
CA ASN A 119 7.87 10.63 -7.93
C ASN A 119 6.42 10.13 -7.94
N LEU A 120 5.57 10.66 -7.03
CA LEU A 120 4.16 10.25 -6.98
C LEU A 120 3.41 10.64 -8.26
N ILE A 121 3.65 11.83 -8.79
CA ILE A 121 3.05 12.25 -10.07
C ILE A 121 3.45 11.28 -11.18
N GLU A 122 4.75 10.97 -11.31
CA GLU A 122 5.24 10.04 -12.33
C GLU A 122 4.72 8.62 -12.15
N ILE A 123 4.58 8.14 -10.90
CA ILE A 123 3.96 6.84 -10.59
C ILE A 123 2.52 6.82 -11.11
N PHE A 124 1.72 7.83 -10.79
CA PHE A 124 0.32 7.87 -11.22
C PHE A 124 0.16 8.06 -12.73
N ASP A 125 1.05 8.83 -13.37
CA ASP A 125 1.08 8.96 -14.84
C ASP A 125 1.40 7.61 -15.52
N LEU A 126 2.33 6.84 -14.95
CA LEU A 126 2.63 5.49 -15.42
C LEU A 126 1.42 4.56 -15.30
N LEU A 127 0.78 4.52 -14.14
CA LEU A 127 -0.37 3.65 -13.90
C LEU A 127 -1.55 4.00 -14.83
N GLU A 128 -1.82 5.29 -15.02
CA GLU A 128 -2.83 5.76 -15.96
C GLU A 128 -2.52 5.31 -17.40
N GLY A 129 -1.26 5.37 -17.82
CA GLY A 129 -0.82 4.91 -19.15
C GLY A 129 -0.96 3.41 -19.39
N TYR A 130 -1.05 2.61 -18.33
CA TYR A 130 -1.28 1.17 -18.36
C TYR A 130 -2.71 0.76 -17.94
N GLU A 131 -3.61 1.75 -17.79
CA GLU A 131 -5.02 1.55 -17.38
C GLU A 131 -5.18 0.84 -16.02
N ILE A 132 -4.20 0.98 -15.11
CA ILE A 132 -4.23 0.42 -13.76
C ILE A 132 -4.77 1.49 -12.80
N GLN A 133 -5.81 1.14 -12.04
CA GLN A 133 -6.44 2.04 -11.07
C GLN A 133 -5.62 2.10 -9.77
N PRO A 134 -4.98 3.23 -9.42
CA PRO A 134 -4.31 3.38 -8.15
C PRO A 134 -5.30 3.60 -7.00
N ILE A 135 -5.00 3.01 -5.85
CA ILE A 135 -5.65 3.31 -4.56
C ILE A 135 -4.52 3.65 -3.58
N TRP A 136 -4.53 4.87 -3.07
CA TRP A 136 -3.49 5.36 -2.17
C TRP A 136 -3.76 4.96 -0.72
N ILE A 137 -2.78 4.35 -0.04
CA ILE A 137 -2.83 4.06 1.39
C ILE A 137 -1.95 5.07 2.12
N LYS A 138 -2.53 5.89 3.01
CA LYS A 138 -1.78 6.90 3.77
C LYS A 138 -0.74 6.27 4.67
N THR A 139 0.44 6.86 4.68
CA THR A 139 1.55 6.46 5.56
C THR A 139 1.14 6.55 7.03
N THR A 140 1.38 5.47 7.78
CA THR A 140 1.01 5.35 9.20
C THR A 140 1.77 6.34 10.09
N PRO A 141 1.26 6.67 11.30
CA PRO A 141 1.88 7.64 12.17
C PRO A 141 3.21 7.17 12.74
N VAL A 142 4.09 8.11 13.04
CA VAL A 142 5.32 7.95 13.81
C VAL A 142 5.19 8.74 15.12
N VAL A 143 5.77 8.24 16.18
CA VAL A 143 5.84 8.94 17.49
C VAL A 143 7.29 9.26 17.79
N ASP A 144 7.64 10.54 17.81
CA ASP A 144 9.01 11.03 17.91
C ASP A 144 9.76 10.46 19.12
N SER A 145 9.11 10.42 20.30
CA SER A 145 9.70 9.90 21.53
C SER A 145 9.91 8.38 21.52
N ILE A 146 9.18 7.66 20.70
CA ILE A 146 9.33 6.22 20.52
C ILE A 146 10.40 5.93 19.48
N HIS A 147 10.36 6.66 18.34
CA HIS A 147 11.25 6.42 17.21
C HIS A 147 12.66 6.97 17.41
N ASN A 148 12.79 8.24 17.85
CA ASN A 148 14.05 8.99 17.78
C ASN A 148 14.92 8.83 19.04
N LYS A 149 15.21 7.58 19.40
CA LYS A 149 16.10 7.28 20.54
C LYS A 149 17.57 7.44 20.15
N LYS A 150 18.41 7.75 21.17
CA LYS A 150 19.86 7.84 20.96
C LYS A 150 20.43 6.55 20.38
N GLY A 151 21.25 6.68 19.36
CA GLY A 151 21.91 5.54 18.70
C GLY A 151 21.12 4.91 17.54
N MET A 152 19.96 5.46 17.17
CA MET A 152 19.24 5.04 15.97
C MET A 152 20.04 5.39 14.70
N ALA A 153 19.97 4.51 13.70
CA ALA A 153 20.63 4.69 12.40
C ALA A 153 20.02 5.83 11.57
N PHE A 154 18.78 6.20 11.85
CA PHE A 154 18.04 7.31 11.21
C PHE A 154 16.92 7.78 12.13
N PHE A 155 16.46 9.01 11.92
CA PHE A 155 15.29 9.55 12.60
C PHE A 155 14.09 9.66 11.64
N ARG A 156 12.88 9.71 12.22
CA ARG A 156 11.63 10.10 11.56
C ARG A 156 10.85 10.98 12.52
N PHE A 157 10.18 11.99 11.99
CA PHE A 157 9.37 12.92 12.78
C PHE A 157 7.91 12.88 12.35
N ALA A 158 7.00 12.99 13.33
CA ALA A 158 5.57 13.03 13.09
C ALA A 158 5.18 14.16 12.14
N GLU A 159 5.83 15.32 12.24
CA GLU A 159 5.61 16.46 11.36
C GLU A 159 5.95 16.16 9.88
N ASP A 160 6.99 15.33 9.63
CA ASP A 160 7.35 14.89 8.28
C ASP A 160 6.29 13.95 7.72
N VAL A 161 5.78 13.00 8.55
CA VAL A 161 4.67 12.12 8.14
C VAL A 161 3.46 12.95 7.74
N ASP A 162 3.06 13.91 8.58
CA ASP A 162 1.92 14.79 8.30
C ASP A 162 2.12 15.59 7.01
N LYS A 163 3.33 16.08 6.76
CA LYS A 163 3.68 16.86 5.58
C LYS A 163 3.62 15.99 4.31
N TYR A 164 4.24 14.80 4.32
CA TYR A 164 4.27 13.90 3.17
C TYR A 164 2.90 13.32 2.87
N ASN A 165 2.10 13.00 3.88
CA ASN A 165 0.71 12.62 3.69
C ASN A 165 -0.10 13.75 3.03
N ARG A 166 0.05 15.03 3.45
CA ARG A 166 -0.63 16.16 2.78
C ARG A 166 -0.21 16.33 1.31
N ILE A 167 1.07 16.08 0.99
CA ILE A 167 1.53 16.12 -0.42
C ILE A 167 0.81 15.05 -1.23
N ALA A 168 0.80 13.80 -0.74
CA ALA A 168 0.12 12.69 -1.40
C ALA A 168 -1.39 12.93 -1.52
N ASP A 169 -2.06 13.34 -0.43
CA ASP A 169 -3.49 13.66 -0.40
C ASP A 169 -3.84 14.71 -1.47
N SER A 170 -3.05 15.78 -1.57
CA SER A 170 -3.26 16.83 -2.58
C SER A 170 -3.20 16.29 -4.02
N ILE A 171 -2.27 15.39 -4.30
CA ILE A 171 -2.14 14.78 -5.64
C ILE A 171 -3.32 13.85 -5.91
N CYS A 172 -3.66 13.00 -4.94
CA CYS A 172 -4.75 12.02 -5.08
C CYS A 172 -6.09 12.72 -5.26
N VAL A 173 -6.40 13.74 -4.46
CA VAL A 173 -7.64 14.52 -4.59
C VAL A 173 -7.75 15.19 -5.96
N ASN A 174 -6.67 15.80 -6.46
CA ASN A 174 -6.66 16.46 -7.77
C ASN A 174 -6.83 15.49 -8.95
N ARG A 175 -6.54 14.20 -8.75
CA ARG A 175 -6.64 13.14 -9.77
C ARG A 175 -7.82 12.19 -9.54
N ASN A 176 -8.66 12.45 -8.52
CA ASN A 176 -9.75 11.56 -8.11
C ASN A 176 -9.27 10.14 -7.75
N ILE A 177 -8.06 10.01 -7.21
CA ILE A 177 -7.52 8.73 -6.73
C ILE A 177 -8.08 8.45 -5.35
N PRO A 178 -8.69 7.28 -5.10
CA PRO A 178 -9.21 6.90 -3.80
C PRO A 178 -8.10 6.83 -2.73
N ILE A 179 -8.44 7.25 -1.50
CA ILE A 179 -7.50 7.32 -0.38
C ILE A 179 -8.01 6.48 0.79
N ILE A 180 -7.22 5.50 1.21
CA ILE A 180 -7.43 4.75 2.45
C ILE A 180 -6.72 5.48 3.59
N ASP A 181 -7.48 6.07 4.53
CA ASP A 181 -6.90 6.82 5.66
C ASP A 181 -6.36 5.89 6.77
N LEU A 182 -5.38 5.04 6.40
CA LEU A 182 -4.73 4.15 7.35
C LEU A 182 -3.98 4.92 8.44
N PHE A 183 -3.52 6.16 8.17
CA PHE A 183 -2.94 7.06 9.16
C PHE A 183 -3.92 7.38 10.29
N GLY A 184 -5.10 7.90 9.93
CA GLY A 184 -6.12 8.29 10.89
C GLY A 184 -6.68 7.08 11.66
N PHE A 185 -6.86 5.95 10.98
CA PHE A 185 -7.27 4.70 11.60
C PHE A 185 -6.23 4.21 12.63
N THR A 186 -4.98 4.04 12.22
CA THR A 186 -3.90 3.52 13.09
C THR A 186 -3.66 4.43 14.29
N LYS A 187 -3.71 5.76 14.11
CA LYS A 187 -3.57 6.73 15.20
C LYS A 187 -4.61 6.53 16.31
N LYS A 188 -5.83 6.10 15.97
CA LYS A 188 -6.92 5.84 16.94
C LYS A 188 -6.71 4.55 17.73
N LEU A 189 -5.90 3.59 17.24
CA LEU A 189 -5.60 2.37 17.99
C LEU A 189 -4.78 2.66 19.25
N GLY A 190 -3.96 3.70 19.24
CA GLY A 190 -3.23 4.18 20.41
C GLY A 190 -1.77 3.77 20.47
N LEU A 191 -1.05 4.32 21.47
CA LEU A 191 0.40 4.16 21.60
C LEU A 191 0.83 2.77 22.05
N ASN A 192 -0.03 2.03 22.72
CA ASN A 192 0.27 0.68 23.22
C ASN A 192 0.40 -0.35 22.09
N GLU A 193 0.00 0.01 20.88
CA GLU A 193 0.09 -0.85 19.72
C GLU A 193 1.48 -0.87 19.06
N TYR A 194 2.39 0.01 19.47
CA TYR A 194 3.77 -0.01 18.97
C TYR A 194 4.58 -1.11 19.63
N VAL A 195 5.16 -2.03 18.85
CA VAL A 195 6.04 -3.10 19.34
C VAL A 195 7.53 -2.72 19.26
N ASP A 196 7.86 -1.75 18.40
CA ASP A 196 9.19 -1.15 18.29
C ASP A 196 9.08 0.35 17.96
N HIS A 197 10.07 0.89 17.25
CA HIS A 197 10.12 2.32 16.94
C HIS A 197 9.08 2.78 15.91
N VAL A 198 8.45 1.86 15.12
CA VAL A 198 7.50 2.22 14.05
C VAL A 198 6.49 1.12 13.72
N HIS A 199 6.74 -0.12 14.13
CA HIS A 199 5.88 -1.25 13.80
C HIS A 199 4.84 -1.53 14.89
N PHE A 200 3.77 -2.21 14.51
CA PHE A 200 2.58 -2.40 15.34
C PHE A 200 2.41 -3.84 15.81
N SER A 201 1.62 -4.03 16.87
CA SER A 201 1.22 -5.34 17.40
C SER A 201 0.48 -6.17 16.36
N GLU A 202 0.40 -7.47 16.59
CA GLU A 202 -0.34 -8.39 15.72
C GLU A 202 -1.83 -7.99 15.64
N ASP A 203 -2.45 -7.66 16.76
CA ASP A 203 -3.84 -7.17 16.83
C ASP A 203 -4.05 -5.89 15.99
N ALA A 204 -3.10 -4.96 16.02
CA ALA A 204 -3.17 -3.76 15.19
C ALA A 204 -3.01 -4.05 13.70
N ARG A 205 -2.14 -5.00 13.33
CA ARG A 205 -1.95 -5.44 11.92
C ARG A 205 -3.21 -6.06 11.35
N GLU A 206 -3.86 -6.94 12.12
CA GLU A 206 -5.14 -7.55 11.75
C GLU A 206 -6.22 -6.47 11.56
N LYS A 207 -6.36 -5.53 12.51
CA LYS A 207 -7.29 -4.40 12.40
C LYS A 207 -7.01 -3.50 11.21
N GLN A 208 -5.73 -3.26 10.87
CA GLN A 208 -5.33 -2.51 9.67
C GLN A 208 -5.79 -3.24 8.40
N ALA A 209 -5.61 -4.55 8.33
CA ALA A 209 -6.08 -5.37 7.22
C ALA A 209 -7.60 -5.33 7.07
N VAL A 210 -8.36 -5.49 8.17
CA VAL A 210 -9.83 -5.38 8.17
C VAL A 210 -10.28 -4.00 7.69
N PHE A 211 -9.61 -2.92 8.12
CA PHE A 211 -9.93 -1.56 7.68
C PHE A 211 -9.71 -1.38 6.16
N ILE A 212 -8.61 -1.91 5.62
CA ILE A 212 -8.31 -1.86 4.17
C ILE A 212 -9.33 -2.69 3.39
N ALA A 213 -9.61 -3.94 3.82
CA ALA A 213 -10.58 -4.82 3.16
C ALA A 213 -11.98 -4.20 3.14
N GLY A 214 -12.44 -3.63 4.27
CA GLY A 214 -13.72 -2.95 4.34
C GLY A 214 -13.85 -1.72 3.44
N PHE A 215 -12.73 -1.00 3.20
CA PHE A 215 -12.71 0.07 2.21
C PHE A 215 -12.88 -0.48 0.79
N LEU A 216 -12.15 -1.54 0.44
CA LEU A 216 -12.21 -2.16 -0.88
C LEU A 216 -13.60 -2.71 -1.18
N ASP A 217 -14.21 -3.42 -0.23
CA ASP A 217 -15.58 -3.94 -0.37
C ASP A 217 -16.60 -2.81 -0.64
N GLY A 218 -16.47 -1.67 0.02
CA GLY A 218 -17.37 -0.54 -0.18
C GLY A 218 -17.07 0.30 -1.43
N TYR A 219 -15.86 0.24 -1.97
CA TYR A 219 -15.44 1.00 -3.14
C TYR A 219 -15.74 0.27 -4.46
N MET A 220 -15.63 -1.07 -4.46
CA MET A 220 -15.74 -1.91 -5.65
C MET A 220 -17.15 -2.51 -5.87
N GLN A 221 -18.14 -2.17 -5.00
CA GLN A 221 -19.56 -2.50 -5.18
C GLN A 221 -20.28 -1.40 -5.97
#